data_0263b4c7e2458bf91642a7f444d948b5
#
_entry.id   0263b4c7e2458bf91642a7f444d948b5
#
_cell.length_a   1.000
_cell.length_b   1.000
_cell.length_c   1.000
_cell.angle_alpha   90.00
_cell.angle_beta   90.00
_cell.angle_gamma   90.00
#
_symmetry.space_group_name_H-M   'P 1'
#
loop_
_entity.id
_entity.type
_entity.pdbx_description
1 polymer ?
#
loop_
_entity_poly.entity_id
_entity_poly.type
_entity_poly.pdbx_seq_one_letter_code
_entity_poly.pdbx_strand_id
1 'polypeptide(L)'
;MKVSATKKTVFASEQDRPDIARKRARWKAYQGKVDPKRLVFIDETWTKTNMAPLRGWSSRGQRLLAKVPGGHWRTTTFLAALRHDRIDAPCVIDGPINGASFLAYVEQFLVPTLSPGDIVVLDNLGSHKSRAVRDAIKSAGAHRLFLPAYSPDLNPIEQVFAKLKHMLRKSRERTVHKLWDRIGELLASFPPDECANYFRNSGYGST
;
A
#
# COMPACT_ATOMS: atom_id res chain seq x y z
N MET A 1 0.04 -35.00 -22.11
CA MET A 1 0.27 -34.09 -20.96
C MET A 1 -0.75 -32.94 -21.02
N LYS A 2 -1.71 -32.84 -20.08
CA LYS A 2 -2.66 -31.74 -20.05
C LYS A 2 -1.97 -30.54 -19.41
N VAL A 3 -1.64 -29.52 -20.18
CA VAL A 3 -1.09 -28.25 -19.68
C VAL A 3 -2.27 -27.36 -19.27
N SER A 4 -2.36 -26.98 -18.01
CA SER A 4 -3.34 -26.01 -17.52
C SER A 4 -2.70 -24.62 -17.43
N ALA A 5 -3.45 -23.57 -17.76
CA ALA A 5 -3.00 -22.21 -17.55
C ALA A 5 -2.88 -21.91 -16.05
N THR A 6 -1.66 -21.68 -15.58
CA THR A 6 -1.37 -21.36 -14.18
C THR A 6 -1.13 -19.85 -14.03
N LYS A 7 -1.68 -19.25 -12.98
CA LYS A 7 -1.41 -17.83 -12.66
C LYS A 7 0.08 -17.65 -12.37
N LYS A 8 0.77 -16.86 -13.18
CA LYS A 8 2.19 -16.55 -13.00
C LYS A 8 2.34 -15.54 -11.86
N THR A 9 3.12 -15.87 -10.84
CA THR A 9 3.61 -14.92 -9.85
C THR A 9 4.92 -14.32 -10.36
N VAL A 10 5.00 -12.99 -10.42
CA VAL A 10 6.19 -12.30 -10.91
C VAL A 10 6.86 -11.59 -9.74
N PHE A 11 8.15 -11.86 -9.57
CA PHE A 11 9.02 -11.17 -8.60
C PHE A 11 10.05 -10.32 -9.34
N ALA A 12 10.54 -9.27 -8.71
CA ALA A 12 11.64 -8.49 -9.23
C ALA A 12 12.92 -9.36 -9.23
N SER A 13 13.61 -9.41 -10.37
CA SER A 13 14.86 -10.18 -10.51
C SER A 13 15.96 -9.70 -9.55
N GLU A 14 15.90 -8.42 -9.15
CA GLU A 14 16.81 -7.79 -8.19
C GLU A 14 16.72 -8.41 -6.79
N GLN A 15 15.67 -9.15 -6.47
CA GLN A 15 15.56 -9.89 -5.20
C GLN A 15 16.64 -10.96 -5.06
N ASP A 16 17.15 -11.50 -6.18
CA ASP A 16 18.19 -12.54 -6.21
C ASP A 16 19.61 -11.97 -6.03
N ARG A 17 19.78 -10.66 -6.03
CA ARG A 17 21.07 -10.02 -5.72
C ARG A 17 21.50 -10.38 -4.30
N PRO A 18 22.79 -10.78 -4.10
CA PRO A 18 23.28 -11.27 -2.80
C PRO A 18 23.11 -10.27 -1.65
N ASP A 19 23.22 -8.97 -1.92
CA ASP A 19 23.01 -7.91 -0.93
C ASP A 19 21.54 -7.78 -0.52
N ILE A 20 20.63 -7.89 -1.48
CA ILE A 20 19.17 -7.86 -1.23
C ILE A 20 18.70 -9.14 -0.54
N ALA A 21 19.10 -10.29 -1.04
CA ALA A 21 18.76 -11.60 -0.45
C ALA A 21 19.14 -11.66 1.05
N ARG A 22 20.33 -11.19 1.42
CA ARG A 22 20.77 -11.12 2.83
C ARG A 22 19.91 -10.17 3.66
N LYS A 23 19.53 -9.00 3.13
CA LYS A 23 18.66 -8.04 3.83
C LYS A 23 17.25 -8.62 4.02
N ARG A 24 16.71 -9.30 3.00
CA ARG A 24 15.40 -9.98 3.07
C ARG A 24 15.41 -11.12 4.09
N ALA A 25 16.46 -11.95 4.11
CA ALA A 25 16.60 -13.00 5.11
C ALA A 25 16.65 -12.45 6.55
N ARG A 26 17.41 -11.36 6.77
CA ARG A 26 17.44 -10.68 8.07
C ARG A 26 16.08 -10.11 8.47
N TRP A 27 15.35 -9.52 7.50
CA TRP A 27 14.01 -8.99 7.75
C TRP A 27 13.03 -10.08 8.12
N LYS A 28 13.03 -11.21 7.40
CA LYS A 28 12.18 -12.37 7.71
C LYS A 28 12.46 -12.94 9.11
N ALA A 29 13.72 -12.99 9.52
CA ALA A 29 14.08 -13.38 10.89
C ALA A 29 13.61 -12.36 11.95
N TYR A 30 13.50 -11.08 11.59
CA TYR A 30 12.94 -10.03 12.45
C TYR A 30 11.42 -10.13 12.57
N GLN A 31 10.70 -10.44 11.48
CA GLN A 31 9.24 -10.56 11.45
C GLN A 31 8.67 -11.47 12.54
N GLY A 32 9.33 -12.59 12.82
CA GLY A 32 8.92 -13.53 13.88
C GLY A 32 9.18 -13.07 15.31
N LYS A 33 9.82 -11.91 15.51
CA LYS A 33 10.21 -11.41 16.85
C LYS A 33 9.50 -10.12 17.24
N VAL A 34 8.83 -9.46 16.31
CA VAL A 34 8.18 -8.18 16.54
C VAL A 34 6.69 -8.39 16.77
N ASP A 35 6.13 -7.66 17.74
CA ASP A 35 4.67 -7.62 17.93
C ASP A 35 4.01 -6.89 16.74
N PRO A 36 3.15 -7.57 15.96
CA PRO A 36 2.47 -6.96 14.82
C PRO A 36 1.61 -5.75 15.19
N LYS A 37 1.12 -5.67 16.41
CA LYS A 37 0.30 -4.55 16.90
C LYS A 37 1.07 -3.23 16.99
N ARG A 38 2.39 -3.30 17.07
CA ARG A 38 3.28 -2.13 17.09
C ARG A 38 3.71 -1.68 15.70
N LEU A 39 3.47 -2.48 14.66
CA LEU A 39 3.87 -2.16 13.30
C LEU A 39 2.85 -1.24 12.63
N VAL A 40 3.35 -0.21 11.97
CA VAL A 40 2.59 0.77 11.20
C VAL A 40 3.22 0.86 9.81
N PHE A 41 2.60 0.22 8.83
CA PHE A 41 3.09 0.22 7.44
C PHE A 41 2.54 1.42 6.69
N ILE A 42 3.41 2.25 6.15
CA ILE A 42 3.03 3.43 5.37
C ILE A 42 3.53 3.27 3.96
N ASP A 43 2.68 3.64 3.02
CA ASP A 43 3.03 3.69 1.61
C ASP A 43 2.07 4.63 0.87
N GLU A 44 2.39 4.91 -0.39
CA GLU A 44 1.55 5.66 -1.30
C GLU A 44 1.18 4.86 -2.54
N THR A 45 0.03 5.20 -3.08
CA THR A 45 -0.41 4.65 -4.36
C THR A 45 -1.13 5.69 -5.20
N TRP A 46 -0.92 5.65 -6.50
CA TRP A 46 -1.65 6.51 -7.42
C TRP A 46 -3.04 5.97 -7.74
N THR A 47 -4.01 6.87 -7.86
CA THR A 47 -5.35 6.62 -8.36
C THR A 47 -5.67 7.59 -9.50
N LYS A 48 -6.57 7.22 -10.42
CA LYS A 48 -6.87 8.00 -11.63
C LYS A 48 -8.36 8.09 -11.90
N THR A 49 -8.80 9.20 -12.46
CA THR A 49 -10.20 9.43 -12.85
C THR A 49 -10.64 8.64 -14.08
N ASN A 50 -9.75 7.90 -14.74
CA ASN A 50 -10.07 6.99 -15.85
C ASN A 50 -10.02 5.51 -15.49
N MET A 51 -10.00 5.18 -14.19
CA MET A 51 -9.97 3.78 -13.76
C MET A 51 -11.25 3.05 -14.19
N ALA A 52 -11.08 1.87 -14.79
CA ALA A 52 -12.15 0.99 -15.22
C ALA A 52 -11.74 -0.48 -15.02
N PRO A 53 -12.70 -1.42 -14.91
CA PRO A 53 -12.40 -2.84 -14.86
C PRO A 53 -11.55 -3.28 -16.06
N LEU A 54 -10.45 -3.98 -15.79
CA LEU A 54 -9.52 -4.46 -16.82
C LEU A 54 -9.96 -5.79 -17.45
N ARG A 55 -10.89 -6.49 -16.80
CA ARG A 55 -11.36 -7.82 -17.21
C ARG A 55 -12.86 -7.93 -16.89
N GLY A 56 -13.53 -8.84 -17.59
CA GLY A 56 -14.93 -9.19 -17.38
C GLY A 56 -15.19 -10.60 -17.89
N TRP A 57 -16.44 -11.03 -17.84
CA TRP A 57 -16.88 -12.35 -18.27
C TRP A 57 -17.69 -12.22 -19.57
N SER A 58 -17.51 -13.16 -20.47
CA SER A 58 -18.27 -13.31 -21.71
C SER A 58 -18.50 -14.79 -21.99
N SER A 59 -19.49 -15.13 -22.77
CA SER A 59 -19.70 -16.51 -23.25
C SER A 59 -18.49 -16.99 -24.03
N ARG A 60 -18.21 -18.29 -23.95
CA ARG A 60 -17.07 -18.89 -24.67
C ARG A 60 -17.18 -18.59 -26.16
N GLY A 61 -16.10 -18.14 -26.75
CA GLY A 61 -16.05 -17.77 -28.17
C GLY A 61 -16.59 -16.37 -28.51
N GLN A 62 -17.10 -15.60 -27.52
CA GLN A 62 -17.56 -14.23 -27.73
C GLN A 62 -16.56 -13.22 -27.19
N ARG A 63 -16.35 -12.14 -27.95
CA ARG A 63 -15.53 -11.01 -27.51
C ARG A 63 -16.29 -10.15 -26.50
N LEU A 64 -15.67 -9.90 -25.34
CA LEU A 64 -16.18 -8.93 -24.39
C LEU A 64 -15.93 -7.51 -24.88
N LEU A 65 -16.98 -6.78 -25.20
CA LEU A 65 -16.92 -5.36 -25.53
C LEU A 65 -17.28 -4.53 -24.30
N ALA A 66 -16.43 -3.60 -23.91
CA ALA A 66 -16.69 -2.67 -22.82
C ALA A 66 -16.33 -1.25 -23.22
N LYS A 67 -17.21 -0.30 -22.88
CA LYS A 67 -16.91 1.12 -23.02
C LYS A 67 -16.12 1.57 -21.80
N VAL A 68 -14.95 2.20 -22.04
CA VAL A 68 -14.10 2.78 -21.00
C VAL A 68 -14.02 4.29 -21.18
N PRO A 69 -13.75 5.05 -20.11
CA PRO A 69 -13.56 6.48 -20.22
C PRO A 69 -12.41 6.83 -21.16
N GLY A 70 -12.72 7.64 -22.16
CA GLY A 70 -11.72 8.33 -22.99
C GLY A 70 -11.50 9.76 -22.49
N GLY A 71 -10.47 10.43 -23.04
CA GLY A 71 -10.15 11.83 -22.76
C GLY A 71 -9.07 12.02 -21.69
N HIS A 72 -8.87 13.28 -21.27
CA HIS A 72 -7.89 13.63 -20.26
C HIS A 72 -8.28 13.09 -18.89
N TRP A 73 -7.32 12.49 -18.19
CA TRP A 73 -7.51 12.00 -16.82
C TRP A 73 -6.60 12.75 -15.83
N ARG A 74 -7.03 12.81 -14.60
CA ARG A 74 -6.23 13.30 -13.49
C ARG A 74 -5.69 12.14 -12.67
N THR A 75 -4.46 12.29 -12.20
CA THR A 75 -3.82 11.34 -11.27
C THR A 75 -3.71 12.00 -9.92
N THR A 76 -4.12 11.30 -8.88
CA THR A 76 -3.98 11.70 -7.48
C THR A 76 -3.18 10.65 -6.74
N THR A 77 -2.51 11.05 -5.67
CA THR A 77 -1.78 10.14 -4.77
C THR A 77 -2.60 9.91 -3.52
N PHE A 78 -2.83 8.65 -3.18
CA PHE A 78 -3.43 8.22 -1.92
C PHE A 78 -2.34 7.68 -1.01
N LEU A 79 -2.25 8.22 0.21
CA LEU A 79 -1.38 7.75 1.28
C LEU A 79 -2.22 7.19 2.40
N ALA A 80 -1.71 6.17 3.08
CA ALA A 80 -2.32 5.64 4.29
C ALA A 80 -1.30 4.92 5.15
N ALA A 81 -1.67 4.66 6.38
CA ALA A 81 -0.96 3.80 7.30
C ALA A 81 -1.82 2.55 7.59
N LEU A 82 -1.26 1.36 7.43
CA LEU A 82 -1.91 0.11 7.81
C LEU A 82 -1.40 -0.35 9.17
N ARG A 83 -2.32 -0.51 10.11
CA ARG A 83 -2.11 -1.20 11.37
C ARG A 83 -2.69 -2.60 11.34
N HIS A 84 -2.39 -3.39 12.35
CA HIS A 84 -2.88 -4.76 12.48
C HIS A 84 -4.42 -4.87 12.44
N ASP A 85 -5.13 -3.85 12.89
CA ASP A 85 -6.58 -3.84 13.09
C ASP A 85 -7.33 -2.75 12.29
N ARG A 86 -6.62 -1.85 11.60
CA ARG A 86 -7.25 -0.71 10.91
C ARG A 86 -6.33 -0.01 9.91
N ILE A 87 -6.93 0.88 9.13
CA ILE A 87 -6.22 1.85 8.31
C ILE A 87 -6.27 3.21 9.03
N ASP A 88 -5.10 3.79 9.28
CA ASP A 88 -4.92 5.09 9.90
C ASP A 88 -4.38 6.13 8.89
N ALA A 89 -4.48 7.40 9.26
CA ALA A 89 -3.87 8.52 8.54
C ALA A 89 -4.14 8.54 7.02
N PRO A 90 -5.38 8.29 6.55
CA PRO A 90 -5.67 8.37 5.12
C PRO A 90 -5.55 9.82 4.62
N CYS A 91 -4.88 10.01 3.50
CA CYS A 91 -4.71 11.31 2.86
C CYS A 91 -4.72 11.17 1.34
N VAL A 92 -5.35 12.11 0.63
CA VAL A 92 -5.29 12.23 -0.83
C VAL A 92 -4.67 13.56 -1.22
N ILE A 93 -3.75 13.50 -2.17
CA ILE A 93 -3.01 14.64 -2.70
C ILE A 93 -3.28 14.73 -4.20
N ASP A 94 -3.61 15.95 -4.70
CA ASP A 94 -3.72 16.17 -6.14
C ASP A 94 -2.33 16.20 -6.77
N GLY A 95 -2.04 15.21 -7.60
CA GLY A 95 -0.74 15.06 -8.26
C GLY A 95 0.26 14.13 -7.52
N PRO A 96 1.54 14.20 -7.93
CA PRO A 96 2.59 13.37 -7.38
C PRO A 96 3.07 13.85 -6.01
N ILE A 97 3.53 12.92 -5.18
CA ILE A 97 4.15 13.22 -3.91
C ILE A 97 5.63 13.57 -4.08
N ASN A 98 6.12 14.47 -3.23
CA ASN A 98 7.54 14.83 -3.12
C ASN A 98 7.97 14.83 -1.64
N GLY A 99 9.24 15.08 -1.36
CA GLY A 99 9.76 15.06 0.01
C GLY A 99 9.09 16.06 0.96
N ALA A 100 8.70 17.24 0.48
CA ALA A 100 8.03 18.26 1.30
C ALA A 100 6.58 17.86 1.62
N SER A 101 5.82 17.40 0.62
CA SER A 101 4.45 16.93 0.82
C SER A 101 4.40 15.64 1.65
N PHE A 102 5.41 14.76 1.53
CA PHE A 102 5.52 13.58 2.39
C PHE A 102 5.81 13.98 3.85
N LEU A 103 6.69 14.95 4.10
CA LEU A 103 6.93 15.46 5.44
C LEU A 103 5.66 16.06 6.05
N ALA A 104 4.94 16.89 5.29
CA ALA A 104 3.67 17.47 5.73
C ALA A 104 2.64 16.39 6.09
N TYR A 105 2.54 15.33 5.27
CA TYR A 105 1.71 14.16 5.58
C TYR A 105 2.12 13.50 6.90
N VAL A 106 3.41 13.27 7.09
CA VAL A 106 3.91 12.65 8.33
C VAL A 106 3.58 13.49 9.55
N GLU A 107 3.79 14.80 9.50
CA GLU A 107 3.56 15.70 10.63
C GLU A 107 2.08 15.89 10.94
N GLN A 108 1.24 16.07 9.91
CA GLN A 108 -0.16 16.46 10.08
C GLN A 108 -1.12 15.28 10.21
N PHE A 109 -0.83 14.15 9.58
CA PHE A 109 -1.75 13.00 9.51
C PHE A 109 -1.21 11.80 10.29
N LEU A 110 0.07 11.44 10.09
CA LEU A 110 0.61 10.23 10.69
C LEU A 110 0.95 10.40 12.17
N VAL A 111 1.76 11.40 12.52
CA VAL A 111 2.25 11.64 13.90
C VAL A 111 1.12 11.66 14.93
N PRO A 112 -0.04 12.31 14.66
CA PRO A 112 -1.17 12.30 15.60
C PRO A 112 -1.76 10.90 15.88
N THR A 113 -1.50 9.91 15.02
CA THR A 113 -1.99 8.53 15.19
C THR A 113 -0.98 7.60 15.85
N LEU A 114 0.27 8.05 16.03
CA LEU A 114 1.34 7.24 16.60
C LEU A 114 1.29 7.20 18.13
N SER A 115 1.67 6.06 18.67
CA SER A 115 1.88 5.85 20.11
C SER A 115 3.36 5.56 20.39
N PRO A 116 3.85 5.90 21.61
CA PRO A 116 5.21 5.54 22.02
C PRO A 116 5.46 4.03 21.87
N GLY A 117 6.57 3.72 21.20
CA GLY A 117 6.96 2.34 20.91
C GLY A 117 6.41 1.77 19.60
N ASP A 118 5.61 2.52 18.83
CA ASP A 118 5.24 2.14 17.46
C ASP A 118 6.48 2.03 16.56
N ILE A 119 6.39 1.16 15.57
CA ILE A 119 7.43 0.92 14.58
C ILE A 119 6.86 1.23 13.21
N VAL A 120 7.21 2.42 12.71
CA VAL A 120 6.80 2.89 11.39
C VAL A 120 7.70 2.25 10.33
N VAL A 121 7.08 1.48 9.46
CA VAL A 121 7.76 0.75 8.37
C VAL A 121 7.45 1.43 7.05
N LEU A 122 8.49 1.80 6.33
CA LEU A 122 8.45 2.51 5.06
C LEU A 122 9.18 1.68 3.99
N ASP A 123 8.83 1.92 2.75
CA ASP A 123 9.66 1.46 1.64
C ASP A 123 10.99 2.24 1.56
N ASN A 124 11.83 1.87 0.61
CA ASN A 124 13.18 2.42 0.49
C ASN A 124 13.27 3.63 -0.47
N LEU A 125 12.17 4.37 -0.71
CA LEU A 125 12.16 5.56 -1.56
C LEU A 125 12.97 6.72 -0.97
N GLY A 126 13.53 7.54 -1.84
CA GLY A 126 14.35 8.69 -1.44
C GLY A 126 13.58 9.74 -0.63
N SER A 127 12.31 9.99 -0.98
CA SER A 127 11.40 10.93 -0.29
C SER A 127 11.19 10.57 1.18
N HIS A 128 11.26 9.29 1.55
CA HIS A 128 11.02 8.80 2.90
C HIS A 128 12.25 8.88 3.83
N LYS A 129 13.43 9.18 3.27
CA LYS A 129 14.71 9.11 4.01
C LYS A 129 15.12 10.40 4.70
N SER A 130 14.36 11.47 4.55
CA SER A 130 14.75 12.77 5.11
C SER A 130 14.95 12.69 6.64
N ARG A 131 15.85 13.55 7.14
CA ARG A 131 16.11 13.68 8.58
C ARG A 131 14.85 14.21 9.29
N ALA A 132 14.15 15.16 8.67
CA ALA A 132 12.94 15.75 9.24
C ALA A 132 11.85 14.69 9.47
N VAL A 133 11.58 13.79 8.51
CA VAL A 133 10.65 12.66 8.67
C VAL A 133 11.05 11.75 9.84
N ARG A 134 12.36 11.45 9.96
CA ARG A 134 12.85 10.65 11.09
C ARG A 134 12.59 11.33 12.43
N ASP A 135 12.90 12.62 12.50
CA ASP A 135 12.83 13.39 13.74
C ASP A 135 11.35 13.60 14.15
N ALA A 136 10.43 13.80 13.19
CA ALA A 136 8.99 13.85 13.42
C ALA A 136 8.42 12.53 13.98
N ILE A 137 8.79 11.38 13.41
CA ILE A 137 8.37 10.08 13.93
C ILE A 137 8.96 9.83 15.32
N LYS A 138 10.22 10.19 15.53
CA LYS A 138 10.90 10.02 16.83
C LYS A 138 10.28 10.89 17.92
N SER A 139 9.81 12.11 17.61
CA SER A 139 9.17 13.01 18.58
C SER A 139 7.86 12.42 19.12
N ALA A 140 7.18 11.54 18.37
CA ALA A 140 6.03 10.77 18.83
C ALA A 140 6.40 9.53 19.68
N GLY A 141 7.68 9.34 19.99
CA GLY A 141 8.17 8.14 20.69
C GLY A 141 8.20 6.87 19.84
N ALA A 142 8.07 7.00 18.53
CA ALA A 142 8.05 5.90 17.58
C ALA A 142 9.42 5.68 16.91
N HIS A 143 9.60 4.51 16.30
CA HIS A 143 10.81 4.13 15.58
C HIS A 143 10.54 4.03 14.09
N ARG A 144 11.51 4.40 13.24
CA ARG A 144 11.42 4.26 11.78
C ARG A 144 12.30 3.12 11.30
N LEU A 145 11.71 2.21 10.51
CA LEU A 145 12.42 1.15 9.81
C LEU A 145 12.14 1.22 8.29
N PHE A 146 13.05 0.66 7.50
CA PHE A 146 12.89 0.52 6.05
C PHE A 146 12.83 -0.94 5.64
N LEU A 147 11.86 -1.26 4.78
CA LEU A 147 11.82 -2.55 4.10
C LEU A 147 13.08 -2.76 3.24
N PRO A 148 13.52 -4.00 3.05
CA PRO A 148 14.50 -4.30 2.02
C PRO A 148 13.99 -3.82 0.66
N ALA A 149 14.89 -3.31 -0.18
CA ALA A 149 14.53 -2.91 -1.53
C ALA A 149 13.90 -4.09 -2.31
N TYR A 150 13.03 -3.77 -3.28
CA TYR A 150 12.33 -4.75 -4.12
C TYR A 150 11.50 -5.79 -3.35
N SER A 151 10.88 -5.39 -2.22
CA SER A 151 10.18 -6.32 -1.33
C SER A 151 8.72 -5.95 -1.07
N PRO A 152 7.88 -5.76 -2.11
CA PRO A 152 6.45 -5.47 -1.93
C PRO A 152 5.70 -6.64 -1.26
N ASP A 153 6.21 -7.85 -1.37
CA ASP A 153 5.69 -9.04 -0.69
C ASP A 153 5.80 -8.98 0.84
N LEU A 154 6.74 -8.17 1.35
CA LEU A 154 6.91 -7.92 2.78
C LEU A 154 6.15 -6.68 3.26
N ASN A 155 5.41 -6.01 2.37
CA ASN A 155 4.65 -4.81 2.67
C ASN A 155 3.14 -5.10 2.65
N PRO A 156 2.48 -5.32 3.81
CA PRO A 156 1.07 -5.71 3.85
C PRO A 156 0.12 -4.66 3.27
N ILE A 157 0.47 -3.36 3.28
CA ILE A 157 -0.38 -2.29 2.76
C ILE A 157 -0.59 -2.37 1.24
N GLU A 158 0.30 -3.05 0.51
CA GLU A 158 0.13 -3.29 -0.92
C GLU A 158 -1.14 -4.12 -1.24
N GLN A 159 -1.54 -5.00 -0.32
CA GLN A 159 -2.80 -5.76 -0.44
C GLN A 159 -4.02 -4.86 -0.25
N VAL A 160 -3.93 -3.87 0.66
CA VAL A 160 -4.95 -2.82 0.83
C VAL A 160 -5.10 -2.04 -0.48
N PHE A 161 -3.99 -1.60 -1.06
CA PHE A 161 -3.99 -0.83 -2.31
C PHE A 161 -4.51 -1.65 -3.50
N ALA A 162 -4.20 -2.94 -3.55
CA ALA A 162 -4.72 -3.84 -4.58
C ALA A 162 -6.25 -3.94 -4.52
N LYS A 163 -6.83 -4.13 -3.32
CA LYS A 163 -8.29 -4.18 -3.09
C LYS A 163 -8.92 -2.81 -3.36
N LEU A 164 -8.36 -1.73 -2.84
CA LEU A 164 -8.86 -0.37 -3.07
C LEU A 164 -8.93 -0.05 -4.56
N LYS A 165 -7.84 -0.28 -5.29
CA LYS A 165 -7.81 -0.07 -6.75
C LYS A 165 -8.82 -0.95 -7.50
N HIS A 166 -9.06 -2.18 -7.05
CA HIS A 166 -10.08 -3.03 -7.62
C HIS A 166 -11.49 -2.43 -7.45
N MET A 167 -11.82 -1.93 -6.26
CA MET A 167 -13.10 -1.30 -5.97
C MET A 167 -13.27 0.02 -6.73
N LEU A 168 -12.23 0.86 -6.80
CA LEU A 168 -12.24 2.11 -7.56
C LEU A 168 -12.45 1.87 -9.08
N ARG A 169 -11.90 0.78 -9.64
CA ARG A 169 -12.17 0.42 -11.05
C ARG A 169 -13.63 0.06 -11.27
N LYS A 170 -14.31 -0.51 -10.27
CA LYS A 170 -15.74 -0.82 -10.35
C LYS A 170 -16.61 0.43 -10.26
N SER A 171 -16.24 1.41 -9.43
CA SER A 171 -17.02 2.64 -9.24
C SER A 171 -16.94 3.60 -10.43
N ARG A 172 -15.84 3.56 -11.20
CA ARG A 172 -15.65 4.35 -12.44
C ARG A 172 -15.80 5.86 -12.23
N GLU A 173 -15.26 6.39 -11.14
CA GLU A 173 -15.34 7.83 -10.85
C GLU A 173 -14.58 8.67 -11.88
N ARG A 174 -15.17 9.83 -12.27
CA ARG A 174 -14.69 10.68 -13.36
C ARG A 174 -14.10 12.00 -12.94
N THR A 175 -14.38 12.42 -11.73
CA THR A 175 -13.87 13.69 -11.18
C THR A 175 -13.02 13.42 -9.96
N VAL A 176 -12.07 14.32 -9.68
CA VAL A 176 -11.18 14.20 -8.53
C VAL A 176 -11.98 14.15 -7.23
N HIS A 177 -12.96 15.04 -7.04
CA HIS A 177 -13.80 15.05 -5.82
C HIS A 177 -14.52 13.72 -5.60
N LYS A 178 -15.23 13.21 -6.62
CA LYS A 178 -15.93 11.92 -6.49
C LYS A 178 -14.97 10.76 -6.24
N LEU A 179 -13.76 10.81 -6.82
CA LEU A 179 -12.74 9.81 -6.56
C LEU A 179 -12.28 9.85 -5.10
N TRP A 180 -12.08 11.05 -4.53
CA TRP A 180 -11.69 11.24 -3.14
C TRP A 180 -12.80 10.82 -2.18
N ASP A 181 -14.05 11.25 -2.43
CA ASP A 181 -15.22 10.81 -1.64
C ASP A 181 -15.34 9.30 -1.65
N ARG A 182 -15.19 8.69 -2.84
CA ARG A 182 -15.23 7.23 -2.98
C ARG A 182 -14.10 6.53 -2.22
N ILE A 183 -12.89 7.06 -2.23
CA ILE A 183 -11.79 6.52 -1.42
C ILE A 183 -12.19 6.53 0.05
N GLY A 184 -12.70 7.64 0.57
CA GLY A 184 -13.15 7.77 1.96
C GLY A 184 -14.21 6.71 2.33
N GLU A 185 -15.25 6.55 1.50
CA GLU A 185 -16.31 5.56 1.72
C GLU A 185 -15.76 4.12 1.72
N LEU A 186 -14.82 3.83 0.83
CA LEU A 186 -14.26 2.49 0.68
C LEU A 186 -13.35 2.07 1.84
N LEU A 187 -12.83 3.01 2.64
CA LEU A 187 -12.03 2.67 3.82
C LEU A 187 -12.82 1.85 4.84
N ALA A 188 -14.12 2.06 4.95
CA ALA A 188 -14.99 1.24 5.81
C ALA A 188 -15.08 -0.24 5.37
N SER A 189 -14.60 -0.58 4.16
CA SER A 189 -14.59 -1.96 3.65
C SER A 189 -13.37 -2.78 4.08
N PHE A 190 -12.56 -2.27 5.01
CA PHE A 190 -11.37 -2.94 5.53
C PHE A 190 -11.55 -3.22 7.03
N PRO A 191 -12.28 -4.30 7.40
CA PRO A 191 -12.50 -4.65 8.80
C PRO A 191 -11.21 -5.12 9.48
N PRO A 192 -11.15 -5.10 10.83
CA PRO A 192 -9.95 -5.47 11.60
C PRO A 192 -9.38 -6.84 11.24
N ASP A 193 -10.23 -7.84 11.07
CA ASP A 193 -9.80 -9.21 10.72
C ASP A 193 -9.10 -9.27 9.36
N GLU A 194 -9.56 -8.46 8.41
CA GLU A 194 -8.94 -8.38 7.09
C GLU A 194 -7.58 -7.68 7.17
N CYS A 195 -7.46 -6.60 7.95
CA CYS A 195 -6.18 -5.94 8.21
C CYS A 195 -5.18 -6.93 8.84
N ALA A 196 -5.61 -7.68 9.84
CA ALA A 196 -4.80 -8.74 10.45
C ALA A 196 -4.38 -9.82 9.43
N ASN A 197 -5.27 -10.18 8.50
CA ASN A 197 -4.95 -11.15 7.45
C ASN A 197 -3.85 -10.64 6.50
N TYR A 198 -3.83 -9.35 6.17
CA TYR A 198 -2.76 -8.76 5.36
C TYR A 198 -1.40 -8.88 6.03
N PHE A 199 -1.35 -8.67 7.35
CA PHE A 199 -0.13 -8.90 8.14
C PHE A 199 0.31 -10.36 8.06
N ARG A 200 -0.59 -11.31 8.34
CA ARG A 200 -0.29 -12.76 8.26
C ARG A 200 0.20 -13.16 6.87
N ASN A 201 -0.46 -12.70 5.82
CA ASN A 201 -0.07 -13.00 4.44
C ASN A 201 1.31 -12.47 4.07
N SER A 202 1.77 -11.39 4.71
CA SER A 202 3.10 -10.81 4.52
C SER A 202 4.14 -11.35 5.51
N GLY A 203 3.77 -12.34 6.36
CA GLY A 203 4.68 -13.01 7.31
C GLY A 203 4.81 -12.32 8.67
N TYR A 204 3.89 -11.42 9.03
CA TYR A 204 3.82 -10.79 10.36
C TYR A 204 2.69 -11.41 11.18
N GLY A 205 3.04 -12.01 12.27
CA GLY A 205 2.11 -12.68 13.17
C GLY A 205 2.41 -14.17 13.27
N SER A 206 2.24 -14.70 14.46
CA SER A 206 2.32 -16.13 14.71
C SER A 206 1.21 -16.85 13.95
N THR A 207 1.58 -17.89 13.23
CA THR A 207 0.64 -18.93 12.77
C THR A 207 -0.05 -19.54 13.97
#